data_aaefce42c80aef98897184fc3579a189
#
_entry.id   aaefce42c80aef98897184fc3579a189
#
_cell.length_a   1.000
_cell.length_b   1.000
_cell.length_c   1.000
_cell.angle_alpha   90.00
_cell.angle_beta   90.00
_cell.angle_gamma   90.00
#
_symmetry.space_group_name_H-M   'P 1'
#
loop_
_entity.id
_entity.type
_entity.pdbx_description
1 polymer ?
#
loop_
_entity_poly.entity_id
_entity_poly.type
_entity_poly.pdbx_seq_one_letter_code
_entity_poly.pdbx_strand_id
1 'polypeptide(L)'
;GLGDVYKRQLYDLGVVPTKEPFQKLYNQGMILGEGNEKMSKSKGNVINPDDIVSSHGADTLRLYEMFMGPLDAAIAWSENGLDGSRRFLDRVWRLIVTEDGSLNNKIVESNDKSLDKVYNQTVKKVTEDFDALSFNTAISQLMVFINDCYKANEIYKPYIEGFVKMLAPIAPHICEELW
;
A
#
# COMPACT_ATOMS: atom_id res chain seq x y z
N GLY A 1 6.54 24.96 16.71
CA GLY A 1 7.88 24.95 16.10
C GLY A 1 7.98 25.89 14.92
N LEU A 2 9.18 26.06 14.35
CA LEU A 2 9.42 26.94 13.20
C LEU A 2 8.50 26.62 12.01
N GLY A 3 8.14 25.35 11.81
CA GLY A 3 7.20 24.94 10.76
C GLY A 3 5.82 25.59 10.85
N ASP A 4 5.29 25.78 12.04
CA ASP A 4 3.98 26.42 12.24
C ASP A 4 4.04 27.92 11.93
N VAL A 5 5.16 28.57 12.23
CA VAL A 5 5.37 29.97 11.90
C VAL A 5 5.37 30.19 10.40
N TYR A 6 6.14 29.39 9.66
CA TYR A 6 6.19 29.49 8.19
C TYR A 6 4.84 29.20 7.52
N LYS A 7 4.05 28.27 8.03
CA LYS A 7 2.72 27.96 7.51
C LYS A 7 1.75 29.13 7.68
N ARG A 8 1.78 29.79 8.82
CA ARG A 8 0.97 31.00 9.06
C ARG A 8 1.39 32.15 8.15
N GLN A 9 2.70 32.34 7.96
CA GLN A 9 3.21 33.33 7.02
C GLN A 9 2.72 33.09 5.60
N LEU A 10 2.73 31.83 5.14
CA LEU A 10 2.23 31.47 3.81
C LEU A 10 0.72 31.75 3.65
N TYR A 11 -0.06 31.57 4.70
CA TYR A 11 -1.48 31.93 4.71
C TYR A 11 -1.66 33.45 4.63
N ASP A 12 -0.94 34.20 5.46
CA ASP A 12 -1.02 35.67 5.51
C ASP A 12 -0.58 36.32 4.18
N LEU A 13 0.33 35.65 3.44
CA LEU A 13 0.77 36.02 2.10
C LEU A 13 -0.18 35.55 0.97
N GLY A 14 -1.24 34.83 1.31
CA GLY A 14 -2.21 34.31 0.34
C GLY A 14 -1.68 33.16 -0.55
N VAL A 15 -0.58 32.51 -0.16
CA VAL A 15 0.03 31.39 -0.91
C VAL A 15 -0.72 30.08 -0.68
N VAL A 16 -1.27 29.89 0.53
CA VAL A 16 -2.08 28.71 0.86
C VAL A 16 -3.51 29.12 1.24
N PRO A 17 -4.53 28.30 0.92
CA PRO A 17 -5.93 28.68 1.08
C PRO A 17 -6.45 28.57 2.52
N THR A 18 -5.75 27.86 3.39
CA THR A 18 -6.23 27.55 4.75
C THR A 18 -5.28 28.05 5.82
N LYS A 19 -5.84 28.60 6.88
CA LYS A 19 -5.09 29.10 8.06
C LYS A 19 -4.42 27.95 8.82
N GLU A 20 -5.13 26.83 8.98
CA GLU A 20 -4.61 25.62 9.60
C GLU A 20 -4.29 24.61 8.50
N PRO A 21 -3.01 24.26 8.30
CA PRO A 21 -2.59 23.38 7.22
C PRO A 21 -2.92 21.90 7.46
N PHE A 22 -3.13 21.51 8.71
CA PHE A 22 -3.47 20.14 9.10
C PHE A 22 -4.86 20.11 9.72
N GLN A 23 -5.72 19.25 9.19
CA GLN A 23 -7.10 19.09 9.67
C GLN A 23 -7.26 17.90 10.61
N LYS A 24 -6.32 16.94 10.59
CA LYS A 24 -6.39 15.72 11.38
C LYS A 24 -4.98 15.35 11.90
N LEU A 25 -4.88 15.09 13.19
CA LEU A 25 -3.71 14.47 13.81
C LEU A 25 -4.00 12.99 14.01
N TYR A 26 -3.09 12.15 13.56
CA TYR A 26 -3.11 10.71 13.81
C TYR A 26 -1.77 10.29 14.42
N ASN A 27 -1.81 9.69 15.61
CA ASN A 27 -0.61 9.21 16.29
C ASN A 27 -0.39 7.73 15.94
N GLN A 28 0.59 7.47 15.08
CA GLN A 28 0.95 6.11 14.71
C GLN A 28 1.72 5.39 15.81
N GLY A 29 1.66 4.05 15.78
CA GLY A 29 2.43 3.17 16.65
C GLY A 29 3.92 3.14 16.27
N MET A 30 4.69 2.40 17.04
CA MET A 30 6.13 2.24 16.86
C MET A 30 6.44 0.89 16.21
N ILE A 31 7.34 0.87 15.23
CA ILE A 31 7.95 -0.37 14.75
C ILE A 31 9.07 -0.75 15.71
N LEU A 32 8.92 -1.93 16.31
CA LEU A 32 9.88 -2.48 17.26
C LEU A 32 10.86 -3.43 16.55
N GLY A 33 12.04 -3.60 17.10
CA GLY A 33 12.98 -4.62 16.66
C GLY A 33 12.51 -6.03 17.05
N GLU A 34 13.32 -7.02 16.70
CA GLU A 34 13.10 -8.40 17.08
C GLU A 34 12.94 -8.53 18.61
N GLY A 35 12.04 -9.39 19.06
CA GLY A 35 11.73 -9.56 20.48
C GLY A 35 10.90 -8.46 21.13
N ASN A 36 10.22 -7.62 20.34
CA ASN A 36 9.42 -6.48 20.80
C ASN A 36 10.23 -5.39 21.52
N GLU A 37 11.53 -5.31 21.24
CA GLU A 37 12.37 -4.29 21.83
C GLU A 37 12.38 -2.99 21.01
N LYS A 38 12.47 -1.85 21.69
CA LYS A 38 12.66 -0.57 21.01
C LYS A 38 13.99 -0.58 20.25
N MET A 39 13.96 -0.21 18.98
CA MET A 39 15.16 -0.05 18.17
C MET A 39 16.02 1.09 18.70
N SER A 40 17.35 0.85 18.85
CA SER A 40 18.30 1.88 19.18
C SER A 40 19.68 1.57 18.60
N LYS A 41 20.45 2.60 18.25
CA LYS A 41 21.82 2.45 17.74
C LYS A 41 22.73 1.75 18.74
N SER A 42 22.54 2.00 20.05
CA SER A 42 23.34 1.38 21.12
C SER A 42 23.09 -0.12 21.26
N LYS A 43 21.94 -0.62 20.87
CA LYS A 43 21.60 -2.05 20.86
C LYS A 43 21.97 -2.75 19.54
N GLY A 44 22.30 -2.00 18.50
CA GLY A 44 22.62 -2.57 17.18
C GLY A 44 21.43 -3.24 16.48
N ASN A 45 20.18 -2.97 16.91
CA ASN A 45 18.97 -3.61 16.39
C ASN A 45 18.15 -2.68 15.49
N VAL A 46 18.76 -1.63 14.94
CA VAL A 46 18.11 -0.68 14.03
C VAL A 46 18.01 -1.29 12.64
N ILE A 47 16.82 -1.26 12.07
CA ILE A 47 16.58 -1.57 10.65
C ILE A 47 16.73 -0.27 9.85
N ASN A 48 17.64 -0.27 8.88
CA ASN A 48 17.84 0.87 8.01
C ASN A 48 16.91 0.74 6.79
N PRO A 49 15.98 1.69 6.55
CA PRO A 49 15.11 1.67 5.38
C PRO A 49 15.86 1.58 4.05
N ASP A 50 17.01 2.23 3.90
CA ASP A 50 17.81 2.21 2.67
C ASP A 50 18.30 0.81 2.31
N ASP A 51 18.65 -0.02 3.30
CA ASP A 51 19.07 -1.40 3.09
C ASP A 51 17.87 -2.25 2.59
N ILE A 52 16.69 -2.02 3.14
CA ILE A 52 15.45 -2.70 2.71
C ILE A 52 15.05 -2.25 1.30
N VAL A 53 15.12 -0.96 1.01
CA VAL A 53 14.85 -0.43 -0.34
C VAL A 53 15.82 -1.04 -1.37
N SER A 54 17.08 -1.17 -1.03
CA SER A 54 18.11 -1.75 -1.91
C SER A 54 17.89 -3.25 -2.15
N SER A 55 17.40 -4.00 -1.16
CA SER A 55 17.22 -5.46 -1.23
C SER A 55 15.85 -5.88 -1.74
N HIS A 56 14.79 -5.21 -1.33
CA HIS A 56 13.40 -5.60 -1.59
C HIS A 56 12.59 -4.59 -2.41
N GLY A 57 13.10 -3.37 -2.56
CA GLY A 57 12.40 -2.26 -3.22
C GLY A 57 11.53 -1.43 -2.27
N ALA A 58 11.34 -0.16 -2.64
CA ALA A 58 10.58 0.79 -1.83
C ALA A 58 9.10 0.39 -1.67
N ASP A 59 8.48 -0.13 -2.72
CA ASP A 59 7.06 -0.55 -2.67
C ASP A 59 6.84 -1.71 -1.72
N THR A 60 7.81 -2.64 -1.62
CA THR A 60 7.75 -3.74 -0.66
C THR A 60 7.80 -3.23 0.78
N LEU A 61 8.70 -2.30 1.09
CA LEU A 61 8.79 -1.69 2.41
C LEU A 61 7.50 -0.95 2.76
N ARG A 62 6.99 -0.11 1.87
CA ARG A 62 5.74 0.66 2.07
C ARG A 62 4.55 -0.26 2.30
N LEU A 63 4.41 -1.30 1.47
CA LEU A 63 3.34 -2.29 1.61
C LEU A 63 3.44 -3.03 2.94
N TYR A 64 4.64 -3.45 3.32
CA TYR A 64 4.90 -4.16 4.58
C TYR A 64 4.53 -3.30 5.79
N GLU A 65 5.01 -2.06 5.87
CA GLU A 65 4.72 -1.15 6.98
C GLU A 65 3.23 -0.88 7.16
N MET A 66 2.48 -0.73 6.05
CA MET A 66 1.04 -0.52 6.10
C MET A 66 0.25 -1.80 6.38
N PHE A 67 0.82 -2.98 6.07
CA PHE A 67 0.14 -4.27 6.21
C PHE A 67 0.38 -4.96 7.56
N MET A 68 1.50 -4.71 8.23
CA MET A 68 1.93 -5.46 9.40
C MET A 68 0.95 -5.37 10.61
N GLY A 69 0.07 -4.37 10.64
CA GLY A 69 -0.96 -4.23 11.66
C GLY A 69 -1.65 -2.87 11.65
N PRO A 70 -2.54 -2.61 12.64
CA PRO A 70 -3.15 -1.29 12.79
C PRO A 70 -2.11 -0.19 12.93
N LEU A 71 -2.36 0.95 12.29
CA LEU A 71 -1.40 2.05 12.21
C LEU A 71 -1.00 2.63 13.57
N ASP A 72 -1.86 2.54 14.57
CA ASP A 72 -1.66 3.01 15.95
C ASP A 72 -1.05 1.96 16.89
N ALA A 73 -0.87 0.72 16.43
CA ALA A 73 -0.28 -0.35 17.22
C ALA A 73 1.24 -0.34 17.17
N ALA A 74 1.89 -0.73 18.27
CA ALA A 74 3.30 -1.05 18.26
C ALA A 74 3.49 -2.50 17.79
N ILE A 75 4.29 -2.71 16.73
CA ILE A 75 4.42 -3.99 16.06
C ILE A 75 5.89 -4.33 15.84
N ALA A 76 6.28 -5.59 16.13
CA ALA A 76 7.63 -6.06 15.91
C ALA A 76 7.94 -6.25 14.41
N TRP A 77 9.14 -5.88 14.00
CA TRP A 77 9.66 -6.17 12.67
C TRP A 77 9.66 -7.67 12.39
N SER A 78 9.34 -8.06 11.17
CA SER A 78 9.31 -9.44 10.71
C SER A 78 9.84 -9.56 9.28
N GLU A 79 10.98 -10.21 9.11
CA GLU A 79 11.55 -10.51 7.79
C GLU A 79 10.58 -11.37 6.94
N ASN A 80 9.92 -12.35 7.57
CA ASN A 80 8.92 -13.18 6.89
C ASN A 80 7.73 -12.36 6.36
N GLY A 81 7.34 -11.31 7.09
CA GLY A 81 6.28 -10.38 6.66
C GLY A 81 6.73 -9.52 5.47
N LEU A 82 7.99 -9.08 5.49
CA LEU A 82 8.60 -8.34 4.38
C LEU A 82 8.63 -9.19 3.10
N ASP A 83 9.12 -10.43 3.20
CA ASP A 83 9.14 -11.39 2.09
C ASP A 83 7.71 -11.70 1.58
N GLY A 84 6.74 -11.79 2.48
CA GLY A 84 5.34 -11.97 2.14
C GLY A 84 4.79 -10.81 1.30
N SER A 85 5.15 -9.59 1.67
CA SER A 85 4.79 -8.37 0.93
C SER A 85 5.42 -8.35 -0.46
N ARG A 86 6.70 -8.73 -0.59
CA ARG A 86 7.38 -8.86 -1.89
C ARG A 86 6.68 -9.89 -2.77
N ARG A 87 6.39 -11.08 -2.24
CA ARG A 87 5.67 -12.13 -2.99
C ARG A 87 4.30 -11.68 -3.48
N PHE A 88 3.59 -10.86 -2.71
CA PHE A 88 2.31 -10.30 -3.16
C PHE A 88 2.48 -9.38 -4.36
N LEU A 89 3.44 -8.44 -4.33
CA LEU A 89 3.72 -7.55 -5.46
C LEU A 89 4.18 -8.34 -6.69
N ASP A 90 5.02 -9.35 -6.54
CA ASP A 90 5.44 -10.25 -7.62
C ASP A 90 4.24 -11.02 -8.22
N ARG A 91 3.26 -11.39 -7.39
CA ARG A 91 2.02 -12.02 -7.88
C ARG A 91 1.14 -11.05 -8.65
N VAL A 92 1.02 -9.80 -8.18
CA VAL A 92 0.30 -8.75 -8.91
C VAL A 92 0.93 -8.55 -10.29
N TRP A 93 2.25 -8.43 -10.35
CA TRP A 93 2.98 -8.28 -11.60
C TRP A 93 2.68 -9.45 -12.57
N ARG A 94 2.91 -10.68 -12.13
CA ARG A 94 2.70 -11.89 -12.97
C ARG A 94 1.25 -12.14 -13.38
N LEU A 95 0.28 -11.61 -12.64
CA LEU A 95 -1.13 -11.66 -13.06
C LEU A 95 -1.39 -10.75 -14.26
N ILE A 96 -0.71 -9.59 -14.32
CA ILE A 96 -0.99 -8.54 -15.29
C ILE A 96 -0.03 -8.62 -16.48
N VAL A 97 1.25 -8.86 -16.22
CA VAL A 97 2.32 -8.86 -17.22
C VAL A 97 2.84 -10.28 -17.43
N THR A 98 2.92 -10.71 -18.69
CA THR A 98 3.50 -11.99 -19.10
C THR A 98 5.04 -11.91 -19.14
N GLU A 99 5.70 -13.07 -19.30
CA GLU A 99 7.18 -13.14 -19.33
C GLU A 99 7.81 -12.33 -20.47
N ASP A 100 7.10 -12.17 -21.58
CA ASP A 100 7.54 -11.36 -22.72
C ASP A 100 7.23 -9.84 -22.58
N GLY A 101 6.68 -9.43 -21.43
CA GLY A 101 6.35 -8.04 -21.13
C GLY A 101 5.03 -7.55 -21.70
N SER A 102 4.20 -8.44 -22.27
CA SER A 102 2.88 -8.07 -22.78
C SER A 102 1.78 -8.20 -21.70
N LEU A 103 0.60 -7.61 -21.97
CA LEU A 103 -0.57 -7.78 -21.13
C LEU A 103 -1.03 -9.25 -21.14
N ASN A 104 -1.33 -9.80 -19.97
CA ASN A 104 -1.79 -11.17 -19.85
C ASN A 104 -3.13 -11.36 -20.60
N ASN A 105 -3.20 -12.36 -21.47
CA ASN A 105 -4.37 -12.70 -22.30
C ASN A 105 -5.64 -13.00 -21.48
N LYS A 106 -5.50 -13.27 -20.19
CA LYS A 106 -6.61 -13.43 -19.26
C LYS A 106 -7.37 -12.13 -19.02
N ILE A 107 -6.73 -10.97 -19.28
CA ILE A 107 -7.31 -9.64 -19.11
C ILE A 107 -7.98 -9.25 -20.42
N VAL A 108 -9.30 -9.13 -20.37
CA VAL A 108 -10.17 -8.97 -21.55
C VAL A 108 -11.08 -7.74 -21.41
N GLU A 109 -11.59 -7.24 -22.56
CA GLU A 109 -12.52 -6.11 -22.58
C GLU A 109 -13.97 -6.52 -22.29
N SER A 110 -14.29 -7.83 -22.31
CA SER A 110 -15.61 -8.36 -22.00
C SER A 110 -15.76 -8.64 -20.51
N ASN A 111 -16.94 -8.42 -19.94
CA ASN A 111 -17.26 -8.72 -18.55
C ASN A 111 -18.21 -9.89 -18.45
N ASP A 112 -17.73 -11.06 -18.00
CA ASP A 112 -18.51 -12.25 -17.69
C ASP A 112 -19.25 -12.18 -16.35
N LYS A 113 -19.04 -11.06 -15.59
CA LYS A 113 -19.59 -10.76 -14.27
C LYS A 113 -19.13 -11.69 -13.14
N SER A 114 -18.24 -12.61 -13.39
CA SER A 114 -17.75 -13.56 -12.37
C SER A 114 -17.06 -12.86 -11.19
N LEU A 115 -16.38 -11.75 -11.45
CA LEU A 115 -15.65 -10.95 -10.46
C LEU A 115 -16.42 -9.71 -9.95
N ASP A 116 -17.63 -9.40 -10.47
CA ASP A 116 -18.38 -8.19 -10.13
C ASP A 116 -18.55 -8.03 -8.61
N LYS A 117 -18.96 -9.09 -7.94
CA LYS A 117 -19.22 -9.05 -6.49
C LYS A 117 -17.95 -8.74 -5.71
N VAL A 118 -16.87 -9.48 -5.94
CA VAL A 118 -15.62 -9.31 -5.17
C VAL A 118 -14.97 -7.97 -5.52
N TYR A 119 -15.04 -7.51 -6.78
CA TYR A 119 -14.52 -6.20 -7.16
C TYR A 119 -15.25 -5.06 -6.43
N ASN A 120 -16.59 -5.04 -6.47
CA ASN A 120 -17.36 -3.99 -5.81
C ASN A 120 -17.20 -4.02 -4.28
N GLN A 121 -17.09 -5.20 -3.69
CA GLN A 121 -16.76 -5.34 -2.26
C GLN A 121 -15.36 -4.78 -1.96
N THR A 122 -14.41 -5.01 -2.86
CA THR A 122 -13.04 -4.49 -2.70
C THR A 122 -13.01 -2.97 -2.80
N VAL A 123 -13.68 -2.38 -3.82
CA VAL A 123 -13.77 -0.92 -3.95
C VAL A 123 -14.37 -0.30 -2.68
N LYS A 124 -15.51 -0.83 -2.22
CA LYS A 124 -16.16 -0.34 -1.00
C LYS A 124 -15.22 -0.43 0.21
N LYS A 125 -14.69 -1.62 0.47
CA LYS A 125 -13.85 -1.90 1.65
C LYS A 125 -12.58 -1.04 1.65
N VAL A 126 -11.89 -0.96 0.52
CA VAL A 126 -10.66 -0.14 0.40
C VAL A 126 -10.96 1.33 0.61
N THR A 127 -12.05 1.86 0.04
CA THR A 127 -12.45 3.26 0.21
C THR A 127 -12.72 3.59 1.68
N GLU A 128 -13.52 2.76 2.36
CA GLU A 128 -13.85 2.94 3.79
C GLU A 128 -12.61 2.82 4.68
N ASP A 129 -11.74 1.85 4.39
CA ASP A 129 -10.53 1.61 5.18
C ASP A 129 -9.46 2.70 4.99
N PHE A 130 -9.31 3.25 3.77
CA PHE A 130 -8.40 4.38 3.54
C PHE A 130 -8.87 5.64 4.28
N ASP A 131 -10.17 5.92 4.28
CA ASP A 131 -10.74 7.06 5.03
C ASP A 131 -10.54 6.89 6.55
N ALA A 132 -10.65 5.65 7.04
CA ALA A 132 -10.43 5.29 8.43
C ALA A 132 -8.94 5.08 8.81
N LEU A 133 -7.99 5.17 7.86
CA LEU A 133 -6.57 4.84 8.03
C LEU A 133 -6.32 3.37 8.47
N SER A 134 -7.23 2.47 8.10
CA SER A 134 -7.14 1.02 8.34
C SER A 134 -6.44 0.30 7.18
N PHE A 135 -5.22 0.70 6.87
CA PHE A 135 -4.50 0.24 5.68
C PHE A 135 -4.27 -1.28 5.65
N ASN A 136 -4.04 -1.91 6.80
CA ASN A 136 -3.81 -3.35 6.90
C ASN A 136 -5.02 -4.17 6.42
N THR A 137 -6.24 -3.74 6.72
CA THR A 137 -7.46 -4.41 6.26
C THR A 137 -7.78 -4.10 4.80
N ALA A 138 -7.48 -2.89 4.33
CA ALA A 138 -7.55 -2.54 2.90
C ALA A 138 -6.62 -3.44 2.07
N ILE A 139 -5.37 -3.61 2.48
CA ILE A 139 -4.38 -4.47 1.80
C ILE A 139 -4.84 -5.93 1.82
N SER A 140 -5.37 -6.42 2.95
CA SER A 140 -5.95 -7.76 3.02
C SER A 140 -7.06 -7.97 1.99
N GLN A 141 -7.92 -6.98 1.79
CA GLN A 141 -8.98 -7.05 0.79
C GLN A 141 -8.43 -7.02 -0.65
N LEU A 142 -7.38 -6.23 -0.91
CA LEU A 142 -6.68 -6.25 -2.20
C LEU A 142 -6.08 -7.64 -2.49
N MET A 143 -5.53 -8.31 -1.48
CA MET A 143 -5.02 -9.69 -1.61
C MET A 143 -6.14 -10.69 -1.92
N VAL A 144 -7.33 -10.53 -1.30
CA VAL A 144 -8.51 -11.36 -1.60
C VAL A 144 -8.90 -11.20 -3.07
N PHE A 145 -8.99 -9.96 -3.57
CA PHE A 145 -9.33 -9.71 -4.98
C PHE A 145 -8.33 -10.39 -5.94
N ILE A 146 -7.03 -10.23 -5.72
CA ILE A 146 -6.00 -10.89 -6.54
C ILE A 146 -6.13 -12.41 -6.50
N ASN A 147 -6.43 -13.01 -5.34
CA ASN A 147 -6.65 -14.45 -5.23
C ASN A 147 -7.84 -14.91 -6.08
N ASP A 148 -8.91 -14.14 -6.16
CA ASP A 148 -10.07 -14.47 -6.97
C ASP A 148 -9.79 -14.23 -8.47
N CYS A 149 -9.01 -13.21 -8.84
CA CYS A 149 -8.52 -13.03 -10.20
C CYS A 149 -7.69 -14.24 -10.69
N TYR A 150 -6.87 -14.83 -9.82
CA TYR A 150 -6.12 -16.03 -10.19
C TYR A 150 -7.02 -17.24 -10.49
N LYS A 151 -8.17 -17.37 -9.81
CA LYS A 151 -9.15 -18.46 -10.01
C LYS A 151 -10.05 -18.24 -11.23
N ALA A 152 -10.30 -16.98 -11.60
CA ALA A 152 -11.16 -16.63 -12.73
C ALA A 152 -10.56 -17.08 -14.06
N ASN A 153 -11.37 -17.41 -15.04
CA ASN A 153 -10.92 -17.74 -16.42
C ASN A 153 -10.52 -16.47 -17.17
N GLU A 154 -11.30 -15.41 -17.02
CA GLU A 154 -11.10 -14.10 -17.63
C GLU A 154 -11.24 -13.01 -16.58
N ILE A 155 -10.56 -11.88 -16.78
CA ILE A 155 -10.59 -10.74 -15.90
C ILE A 155 -10.96 -9.51 -16.73
N TYR A 156 -12.04 -8.85 -16.37
CA TYR A 156 -12.46 -7.61 -17.01
C TYR A 156 -11.42 -6.50 -16.78
N LYS A 157 -10.83 -5.97 -17.85
CA LYS A 157 -9.73 -5.00 -17.80
C LYS A 157 -9.99 -3.80 -16.87
N PRO A 158 -11.17 -3.14 -16.86
CA PRO A 158 -11.46 -2.06 -15.93
C PRO A 158 -11.34 -2.45 -14.44
N TYR A 159 -11.47 -3.74 -14.09
CA TYR A 159 -11.25 -4.18 -12.71
C TYR A 159 -9.77 -4.20 -12.34
N ILE A 160 -8.89 -4.52 -13.27
CA ILE A 160 -7.44 -4.42 -13.08
C ILE A 160 -7.02 -2.94 -12.99
N GLU A 161 -7.54 -2.08 -13.86
CA GLU A 161 -7.29 -0.64 -13.80
C GLU A 161 -7.75 -0.03 -12.46
N GLY A 162 -8.94 -0.41 -11.99
CA GLY A 162 -9.43 -0.01 -10.67
C GLY A 162 -8.58 -0.53 -9.52
N PHE A 163 -8.11 -1.79 -9.62
CA PHE A 163 -7.20 -2.37 -8.64
C PHE A 163 -5.86 -1.62 -8.57
N VAL A 164 -5.25 -1.29 -9.72
CA VAL A 164 -4.01 -0.52 -9.79
C VAL A 164 -4.18 0.84 -9.11
N LYS A 165 -5.30 1.54 -9.37
CA LYS A 165 -5.63 2.81 -8.69
C LYS A 165 -5.76 2.66 -7.17
N MET A 166 -6.37 1.58 -6.69
CA MET A 166 -6.51 1.31 -5.25
C MET A 166 -5.17 0.96 -4.59
N LEU A 167 -4.26 0.31 -5.29
CA LEU A 167 -2.94 -0.07 -4.78
C LEU A 167 -1.92 1.09 -4.84
N ALA A 168 -2.07 2.01 -5.79
CA ALA A 168 -1.11 3.08 -6.07
C ALA A 168 -0.69 3.94 -4.85
N PRO A 169 -1.57 4.32 -3.90
CA PRO A 169 -1.15 5.06 -2.71
C PRO A 169 -0.15 4.30 -1.82
N ILE A 170 -0.16 2.97 -1.87
CA ILE A 170 0.71 2.11 -1.07
C ILE A 170 1.97 1.73 -1.83
N ALA A 171 1.84 1.28 -3.09
CA ALA A 171 2.92 0.80 -3.94
C ALA A 171 2.97 1.59 -5.27
N PRO A 172 3.40 2.87 -5.23
CA PRO A 172 3.29 3.77 -6.38
C PRO A 172 4.16 3.36 -7.57
N HIS A 173 5.35 2.81 -7.35
CA HIS A 173 6.28 2.52 -8.46
C HIS A 173 5.78 1.37 -9.33
N ILE A 174 5.38 0.24 -8.73
CA ILE A 174 4.81 -0.87 -9.49
C ILE A 174 3.49 -0.48 -10.17
N CYS A 175 2.67 0.34 -9.51
CA CYS A 175 1.40 0.78 -10.08
C CYS A 175 1.59 1.73 -11.26
N GLU A 176 2.57 2.61 -11.23
CA GLU A 176 2.93 3.49 -12.35
C GLU A 176 3.43 2.68 -13.55
N GLU A 177 4.23 1.65 -13.32
CA GLU A 177 4.73 0.76 -14.39
C GLU A 177 3.61 -0.11 -15.00
N LEU A 178 2.62 -0.49 -14.21
CA LEU A 178 1.46 -1.29 -14.66
C LEU A 178 0.41 -0.46 -15.40
N TRP A 179 0.37 0.86 -15.19
CA TRP A 179 -0.60 1.78 -15.79
C TRP A 179 -0.26 2.12 -17.23
#